data_37919bf48aae1ac69566e4c6e58d618b
#
_entry.id   37919bf48aae1ac69566e4c6e58d618b
#
_cell.length_a   1.000
_cell.length_b   1.000
_cell.length_c   1.000
_cell.angle_alpha   90.00
_cell.angle_beta   90.00
_cell.angle_gamma   90.00
#
_symmetry.space_group_name_H-M   'P 1'
#
loop_
_entity.id
_entity.type
_entity.pdbx_description
1 polymer ?
#
loop_
_entity_poly.entity_id
_entity_poly.type
_entity_poly.pdbx_seq_one_letter_code
_entity_poly.pdbx_strand_id
1 'polypeptide(L)'
;MNKSLSGFSSSSFIRRHSSIILFLLSLCIAILAGLLLFSQTIIGGLTSTIIDIGLDSQRAQLIVALLMTAGAALIGAIWGRRKLGAMLGGGIVFWFGYLAGFIQLQLQPTRDPGGNLEVLNVGALVDTSLTMLALALLSAFIGAAIGVALGEVLLDPLYGLVRLTWQGFVRTNKNISQETREVKEDRIFQPGTVRGTIASWSGAILMITLLVLASGSGDLFSFSPDVGIHTLPDIPSKGRVAVHGTIVQDSVVSPALRGQRKPFLVYLPPSYNTPKGQTKRYPTLYLLHGSPGKDNDWFTGGKADQAADTLIALGKIPELIMILPDGNGRPGETSEWGNSGDGRQLIETYVAIDLVKYVDQKYRTITDPAHRGIGGNSMGGFGATNIAIHHPDVFGFVISLGGYYYAEGSIWGNSLTYLQANSPADVLPHDKQAQKLQLYIGAATKDQPYYAYSQQFVQELGKLHMHYYFDVQQGYHSWKVWQVQIYDALLWVRWG
;
A
#
# COMPACT_ATOMS: atom_id res chain seq x y z
N MET A 1 64.70 -32.00 -29.48
CA MET A 1 63.25 -31.81 -29.55
C MET A 1 62.72 -31.64 -28.11
N ASN A 2 62.67 -30.41 -27.64
CA ASN A 2 62.01 -30.08 -26.32
C ASN A 2 60.98 -29.00 -26.59
N LYS A 3 59.71 -29.38 -26.62
CA LYS A 3 58.61 -28.43 -26.61
C LYS A 3 58.37 -27.96 -25.17
N SER A 4 58.71 -26.71 -24.91
CA SER A 4 58.33 -26.02 -23.67
C SER A 4 56.83 -25.82 -23.65
N LEU A 5 56.16 -26.43 -22.67
CA LEU A 5 54.80 -26.11 -22.27
C LEU A 5 54.79 -24.71 -21.70
N SER A 6 54.27 -23.74 -22.44
CA SER A 6 54.05 -22.38 -21.98
C SER A 6 52.94 -22.40 -20.93
N GLY A 7 53.35 -22.18 -19.67
CA GLY A 7 52.43 -22.06 -18.55
C GLY A 7 51.45 -20.90 -18.78
N PHE A 8 50.17 -21.20 -18.83
CA PHE A 8 49.10 -20.24 -18.69
C PHE A 8 49.27 -19.48 -17.35
N SER A 9 49.62 -18.21 -17.42
CA SER A 9 49.82 -17.40 -16.21
C SER A 9 48.50 -17.21 -15.47
N SER A 10 48.31 -17.99 -14.42
CA SER A 10 47.15 -17.92 -13.51
C SER A 10 46.94 -16.52 -12.94
N SER A 11 47.93 -15.62 -12.98
CA SER A 11 47.83 -14.26 -12.45
C SER A 11 46.98 -13.31 -13.31
N SER A 12 46.96 -13.47 -14.63
CA SER A 12 46.09 -12.63 -15.48
C SER A 12 44.62 -13.03 -15.42
N PHE A 13 44.39 -14.33 -15.28
CA PHE A 13 43.02 -14.86 -15.09
C PHE A 13 42.43 -14.40 -13.78
N ILE A 14 43.17 -14.49 -12.67
CA ILE A 14 42.74 -14.04 -11.34
C ILE A 14 42.52 -12.52 -11.30
N ARG A 15 43.33 -11.68 -11.93
CA ARG A 15 43.13 -10.24 -12.02
C ARG A 15 41.88 -9.85 -12.79
N ARG A 16 41.55 -10.56 -13.86
CA ARG A 16 40.35 -10.29 -14.66
C ARG A 16 39.07 -10.71 -13.95
N HIS A 17 39.14 -11.79 -13.14
CA HIS A 17 37.98 -12.30 -12.40
C HIS A 17 37.80 -11.62 -11.06
N SER A 18 38.83 -11.10 -10.40
CA SER A 18 38.66 -10.34 -9.14
C SER A 18 37.85 -9.04 -9.33
N SER A 19 38.05 -8.35 -10.46
CA SER A 19 37.22 -7.17 -10.78
C SER A 19 35.75 -7.53 -11.03
N ILE A 20 35.50 -8.70 -11.66
CA ILE A 20 34.15 -9.20 -11.90
C ILE A 20 33.50 -9.63 -10.55
N ILE A 21 34.25 -10.32 -9.70
CA ILE A 21 33.75 -10.76 -8.37
C ILE A 21 33.41 -9.55 -7.49
N LEU A 22 34.27 -8.53 -7.43
CA LEU A 22 34.00 -7.30 -6.69
C LEU A 22 32.81 -6.53 -7.28
N PHE A 23 32.67 -6.52 -8.59
CA PHE A 23 31.51 -5.94 -9.26
C PHE A 23 30.22 -6.69 -8.88
N LEU A 24 30.21 -8.02 -8.95
CA LEU A 24 29.06 -8.84 -8.56
C LEU A 24 28.73 -8.69 -7.06
N LEU A 25 29.73 -8.62 -6.21
CA LEU A 25 29.53 -8.41 -4.76
C LEU A 25 28.93 -7.03 -4.49
N SER A 26 29.43 -5.97 -5.13
CA SER A 26 28.87 -4.62 -5.00
C SER A 26 27.44 -4.54 -5.56
N LEU A 27 27.15 -5.28 -6.62
CA LEU A 27 25.80 -5.41 -7.17
C LEU A 27 24.86 -6.11 -6.17
N CYS A 28 25.29 -7.23 -5.59
CA CYS A 28 24.50 -7.93 -4.56
C CYS A 28 24.24 -7.04 -3.34
N ILE A 29 25.26 -6.30 -2.87
CA ILE A 29 25.09 -5.35 -1.75
C ILE A 29 24.12 -4.24 -2.13
N ALA A 30 24.21 -3.68 -3.34
CA ALA A 30 23.31 -2.64 -3.82
C ALA A 30 21.86 -3.16 -3.93
N ILE A 31 21.67 -4.39 -4.42
CA ILE A 31 20.36 -5.04 -4.50
C ILE A 31 19.80 -5.26 -3.09
N LEU A 32 20.57 -5.80 -2.16
CA LEU A 32 20.15 -6.01 -0.78
C LEU A 32 19.81 -4.70 -0.08
N ALA A 33 20.64 -3.67 -0.24
CA ALA A 33 20.38 -2.34 0.28
C ALA A 33 19.10 -1.73 -0.33
N GLY A 34 18.88 -1.92 -1.63
CA GLY A 34 17.66 -1.48 -2.30
C GLY A 34 16.42 -2.20 -1.76
N LEU A 35 16.46 -3.52 -1.64
CA LEU A 35 15.36 -4.30 -1.08
C LEU A 35 15.02 -3.91 0.36
N LEU A 36 16.04 -3.61 1.18
CA LEU A 36 15.84 -3.14 2.55
C LEU A 36 15.25 -1.74 2.58
N LEU A 37 15.84 -0.78 1.86
CA LEU A 37 15.41 0.62 1.85
C LEU A 37 14.01 0.80 1.25
N PHE A 38 13.66 -0.04 0.29
CA PHE A 38 12.38 0.04 -0.43
C PHE A 38 11.35 -0.97 0.08
N SER A 39 11.60 -1.60 1.24
CA SER A 39 10.58 -2.45 1.87
C SER A 39 9.33 -1.65 2.21
N GLN A 40 8.17 -2.24 2.05
CA GLN A 40 6.88 -1.61 2.42
C GLN A 40 6.88 -1.11 3.87
N THR A 41 7.58 -1.79 4.77
CA THR A 41 7.72 -1.38 6.17
C THR A 41 8.45 -0.05 6.32
N ILE A 42 9.53 0.19 5.57
CA ILE A 42 10.29 1.45 5.60
C ILE A 42 9.53 2.56 4.89
N ILE A 43 8.97 2.27 3.71
CA ILE A 43 8.16 3.23 2.95
C ILE A 43 6.95 3.66 3.78
N GLY A 44 6.19 2.71 4.33
CA GLY A 44 5.04 2.99 5.17
C GLY A 44 5.41 3.73 6.45
N GLY A 45 6.51 3.35 7.11
CA GLY A 45 7.02 4.03 8.29
C GLY A 45 7.47 5.47 8.02
N LEU A 46 8.15 5.73 6.90
CA LEU A 46 8.52 7.09 6.49
C LEU A 46 7.27 7.91 6.15
N THR A 47 6.33 7.33 5.43
CA THR A 47 5.07 8.00 5.09
C THR A 47 4.31 8.37 6.36
N SER A 48 4.11 7.45 7.30
CA SER A 48 3.44 7.72 8.57
C SER A 48 4.17 8.78 9.40
N THR A 49 5.51 8.74 9.46
CA THR A 49 6.32 9.73 10.18
C THR A 49 6.17 11.14 9.58
N ILE A 50 6.21 11.26 8.25
CA ILE A 50 6.03 12.55 7.56
C ILE A 50 4.60 13.08 7.77
N ILE A 51 3.66 12.19 7.81
CA ILE A 51 2.26 12.42 8.14
C ILE A 51 2.10 12.94 9.59
N ASP A 52 2.76 12.32 10.55
CA ASP A 52 2.72 12.73 11.96
C ASP A 52 3.30 14.15 12.20
N ILE A 53 4.11 14.67 11.29
CA ILE A 53 4.61 16.06 11.30
C ILE A 53 3.56 17.07 10.78
N GLY A 54 2.40 16.61 10.28
CA GLY A 54 1.27 17.48 9.88
C GLY A 54 1.19 17.79 8.39
N LEU A 55 1.90 17.06 7.54
CA LEU A 55 1.73 17.14 6.09
C LEU A 55 0.52 16.30 5.65
N ASP A 56 -0.23 16.81 4.66
CA ASP A 56 -1.23 15.98 3.99
C ASP A 56 -0.55 14.81 3.28
N SER A 57 -1.27 13.74 3.10
CA SER A 57 -0.66 12.51 2.64
C SER A 57 -0.28 12.50 1.16
N GLN A 58 -0.97 13.27 0.29
CA GLN A 58 -0.51 13.41 -1.09
C GLN A 58 0.90 14.03 -1.11
N ARG A 59 1.12 15.07 -0.29
CA ARG A 59 2.44 15.67 -0.12
C ARG A 59 3.42 14.72 0.55
N ALA A 60 2.97 13.98 1.57
CA ALA A 60 3.82 12.99 2.24
C ALA A 60 4.28 11.89 1.28
N GLN A 61 3.39 11.33 0.48
CA GLN A 61 3.73 10.33 -0.53
C GLN A 61 4.64 10.87 -1.61
N LEU A 62 4.37 12.09 -2.11
CA LEU A 62 5.25 12.75 -3.06
C LEU A 62 6.66 12.92 -2.50
N ILE A 63 6.78 13.37 -1.24
CA ILE A 63 8.07 13.52 -0.57
C ILE A 63 8.76 12.16 -0.45
N VAL A 64 8.07 11.12 -0.03
CA VAL A 64 8.64 9.76 0.06
C VAL A 64 9.09 9.27 -1.31
N ALA A 65 8.28 9.44 -2.35
CA ALA A 65 8.64 9.06 -3.71
C ALA A 65 9.89 9.82 -4.22
N LEU A 66 10.01 11.10 -3.90
CA LEU A 66 11.19 11.91 -4.22
C LEU A 66 12.42 11.47 -3.41
N LEU A 67 12.26 11.15 -2.12
CA LEU A 67 13.34 10.59 -1.30
C LEU A 67 13.83 9.24 -1.82
N MET A 68 12.91 8.37 -2.26
CA MET A 68 13.27 7.08 -2.89
C MET A 68 14.00 7.28 -4.21
N THR A 69 13.59 8.28 -5.00
CA THR A 69 14.29 8.66 -6.25
C THR A 69 15.71 9.14 -5.96
N ALA A 70 15.87 9.97 -4.92
CA ALA A 70 17.19 10.40 -4.45
C ALA A 70 18.03 9.21 -3.97
N GLY A 71 17.44 8.28 -3.22
CA GLY A 71 18.10 7.04 -2.77
C GLY A 71 18.55 6.15 -3.91
N ALA A 72 17.73 5.97 -4.92
CA ALA A 72 18.09 5.20 -6.12
C ALA A 72 19.24 5.86 -6.91
N ALA A 73 19.18 7.18 -7.07
CA ALA A 73 20.24 7.94 -7.73
C ALA A 73 21.54 7.93 -6.92
N LEU A 74 21.44 7.98 -5.57
CA LEU A 74 22.58 7.86 -4.66
C LEU A 74 23.29 6.52 -4.85
N ILE A 75 22.56 5.41 -4.81
CA ILE A 75 23.13 4.06 -4.99
C ILE A 75 23.79 3.94 -6.37
N GLY A 76 23.11 4.38 -7.43
CA GLY A 76 23.67 4.39 -8.78
C GLY A 76 24.94 5.25 -8.90
N ALA A 77 24.98 6.39 -8.21
CA ALA A 77 26.13 7.29 -8.21
C ALA A 77 27.30 6.77 -7.36
N ILE A 78 27.03 6.10 -6.24
CA ILE A 78 28.05 5.39 -5.46
C ILE A 78 28.80 4.41 -6.38
N TRP A 79 28.06 3.73 -7.22
CA TRP A 79 28.61 2.67 -8.06
C TRP A 79 29.35 3.20 -9.28
N GLY A 80 28.69 4.07 -10.06
CA GLY A 80 29.23 4.58 -11.32
C GLY A 80 30.05 5.88 -11.21
N ARG A 81 30.09 6.54 -10.06
CA ARG A 81 30.78 7.81 -9.81
C ARG A 81 30.38 8.96 -10.76
N ARG A 82 29.12 8.96 -11.25
CA ARG A 82 28.65 9.95 -12.22
C ARG A 82 27.30 10.53 -11.82
N LYS A 83 27.31 11.79 -11.39
CA LYS A 83 26.11 12.54 -11.01
C LYS A 83 25.08 12.58 -12.13
N LEU A 84 25.51 12.97 -13.33
CA LEU A 84 24.58 13.14 -14.47
C LEU A 84 23.92 11.84 -14.88
N GLY A 85 24.68 10.72 -14.96
CA GLY A 85 24.12 9.41 -15.32
C GLY A 85 23.08 8.92 -14.30
N ALA A 86 23.39 9.05 -13.01
CA ALA A 86 22.48 8.65 -11.93
C ALA A 86 21.24 9.55 -11.84
N MET A 87 21.41 10.88 -12.03
CA MET A 87 20.31 11.83 -12.07
C MET A 87 19.33 11.53 -13.22
N LEU A 88 19.87 11.33 -14.44
CA LEU A 88 19.02 11.03 -15.60
C LEU A 88 18.35 9.66 -15.45
N GLY A 89 19.09 8.64 -15.02
CA GLY A 89 18.52 7.31 -14.80
C GLY A 89 17.42 7.31 -13.75
N GLY A 90 17.67 7.92 -12.59
CA GLY A 90 16.70 8.02 -11.50
C GLY A 90 15.51 8.91 -11.85
N GLY A 91 15.80 10.16 -12.27
CA GLY A 91 14.77 11.18 -12.50
C GLY A 91 13.84 10.85 -13.68
N ILE A 92 14.41 10.42 -14.81
CA ILE A 92 13.62 10.11 -16.02
C ILE A 92 12.76 8.86 -15.79
N VAL A 93 13.31 7.81 -15.17
CA VAL A 93 12.54 6.57 -14.92
C VAL A 93 11.42 6.82 -13.92
N PHE A 94 11.66 7.61 -12.87
CA PHE A 94 10.60 8.05 -11.96
C PHE A 94 9.50 8.82 -12.70
N TRP A 95 9.89 9.78 -13.55
CA TRP A 95 8.94 10.59 -14.32
C TRP A 95 8.10 9.73 -15.28
N PHE A 96 8.70 8.77 -15.99
CA PHE A 96 7.96 7.84 -16.83
C PHE A 96 6.99 6.96 -16.02
N GLY A 97 7.40 6.48 -14.85
CA GLY A 97 6.53 5.72 -13.95
C GLY A 97 5.34 6.55 -13.47
N TYR A 98 5.62 7.80 -13.04
CA TYR A 98 4.58 8.75 -12.65
C TYR A 98 3.61 9.05 -13.79
N LEU A 99 4.14 9.33 -15.00
CA LEU A 99 3.33 9.61 -16.18
C LEU A 99 2.48 8.40 -16.58
N ALA A 100 3.03 7.21 -16.56
CA ALA A 100 2.28 5.98 -16.85
C ALA A 100 1.16 5.74 -15.82
N GLY A 101 1.45 5.90 -14.53
CA GLY A 101 0.44 5.80 -13.47
C GLY A 101 -0.66 6.86 -13.61
N PHE A 102 -0.28 8.11 -13.89
CA PHE A 102 -1.24 9.19 -14.12
C PHE A 102 -2.13 8.91 -15.34
N ILE A 103 -1.56 8.49 -16.47
CA ILE A 103 -2.32 8.13 -17.66
C ILE A 103 -3.24 6.93 -17.38
N GLN A 104 -2.75 5.92 -16.66
CA GLN A 104 -3.57 4.76 -16.28
C GLN A 104 -4.77 5.17 -15.43
N LEU A 105 -4.58 6.08 -14.46
CA LEU A 105 -5.65 6.66 -13.66
C LEU A 105 -6.66 7.44 -14.51
N GLN A 106 -6.17 8.24 -15.44
CA GLN A 106 -7.02 9.05 -16.33
C GLN A 106 -7.74 8.23 -17.41
N LEU A 107 -7.23 7.06 -17.75
CA LEU A 107 -7.90 6.12 -18.67
C LEU A 107 -8.94 5.24 -17.97
N GLN A 108 -8.96 5.23 -16.62
CA GLN A 108 -10.05 4.61 -15.89
C GLN A 108 -11.31 5.47 -16.08
N PRO A 109 -12.48 4.86 -16.28
CA PRO A 109 -13.72 5.61 -16.37
C PRO A 109 -14.05 6.20 -14.99
N THR A 110 -13.52 7.40 -14.72
CA THR A 110 -13.87 8.20 -13.54
C THR A 110 -15.04 9.10 -13.88
N ARG A 111 -15.88 9.37 -12.90
CA ARG A 111 -17.01 10.28 -13.02
C ARG A 111 -16.82 11.46 -12.10
N ASP A 112 -17.23 12.64 -12.57
CA ASP A 112 -17.29 13.82 -11.72
C ASP A 112 -18.37 13.65 -10.61
N PRO A 113 -18.39 14.51 -9.60
CA PRO A 113 -19.44 14.49 -8.59
C PRO A 113 -20.88 14.60 -9.14
N GLY A 114 -21.05 15.00 -10.39
CA GLY A 114 -22.32 15.04 -11.11
C GLY A 114 -22.68 13.73 -11.83
N GLY A 115 -21.81 12.70 -11.75
CA GLY A 115 -22.01 11.40 -12.41
C GLY A 115 -21.62 11.39 -13.89
N ASN A 116 -21.04 12.49 -14.43
CA ASN A 116 -20.59 12.56 -15.82
C ASN A 116 -19.20 11.93 -15.95
N LEU A 117 -18.94 11.27 -17.07
CA LEU A 117 -17.60 10.74 -17.35
C LEU A 117 -16.59 11.90 -17.44
N GLU A 118 -15.54 11.85 -16.64
CA GLU A 118 -14.44 12.79 -16.73
C GLU A 118 -13.65 12.58 -18.02
N VAL A 119 -13.40 13.68 -18.73
CA VAL A 119 -12.58 13.69 -19.94
C VAL A 119 -11.16 14.10 -19.55
N LEU A 120 -10.17 13.38 -20.10
CA LEU A 120 -8.74 13.66 -19.90
C LEU A 120 -8.43 15.15 -20.13
N ASN A 121 -8.00 15.84 -19.08
CA ASN A 121 -7.51 17.21 -19.16
C ASN A 121 -6.03 17.24 -19.56
N VAL A 122 -5.77 17.33 -20.87
CA VAL A 122 -4.42 17.31 -21.43
C VAL A 122 -3.56 18.48 -20.93
N GLY A 123 -4.15 19.65 -20.68
CA GLY A 123 -3.44 20.81 -20.16
C GLY A 123 -2.90 20.56 -18.74
N ALA A 124 -3.76 20.09 -17.84
CA ALA A 124 -3.37 19.73 -16.48
C ALA A 124 -2.33 18.59 -16.47
N LEU A 125 -2.45 17.61 -17.38
CA LEU A 125 -1.48 16.55 -17.57
C LEU A 125 -0.09 17.09 -17.90
N VAL A 126 0.01 18.02 -18.85
CA VAL A 126 1.30 18.60 -19.28
C VAL A 126 1.94 19.40 -18.14
N ASP A 127 1.20 20.29 -17.50
CA ASP A 127 1.74 21.14 -16.42
C ASP A 127 2.20 20.32 -15.21
N THR A 128 1.39 19.36 -14.78
CA THR A 128 1.74 18.47 -13.66
C THR A 128 2.94 17.60 -14.02
N SER A 129 2.98 17.05 -15.23
CA SER A 129 4.06 16.20 -15.72
C SER A 129 5.41 16.94 -15.77
N LEU A 130 5.44 18.19 -16.24
CA LEU A 130 6.66 19.01 -16.26
C LEU A 130 7.17 19.36 -14.85
N THR A 131 6.26 19.70 -13.96
CA THR A 131 6.59 19.96 -12.55
C THR A 131 7.19 18.72 -11.89
N MET A 132 6.57 17.55 -12.09
CA MET A 132 7.07 16.29 -11.54
C MET A 132 8.42 15.89 -12.14
N LEU A 133 8.66 16.13 -13.41
CA LEU A 133 9.96 15.92 -14.03
C LEU A 133 11.04 16.78 -13.38
N ALA A 134 10.77 18.05 -13.16
CA ALA A 134 11.72 18.97 -12.53
C ALA A 134 12.04 18.53 -11.08
N LEU A 135 11.04 18.18 -10.28
CA LEU A 135 11.21 17.70 -8.92
C LEU A 135 11.97 16.36 -8.86
N ALA A 136 11.66 15.43 -9.75
CA ALA A 136 12.34 14.15 -9.85
C ALA A 136 13.82 14.30 -10.22
N LEU A 137 14.13 15.15 -11.18
CA LEU A 137 15.52 15.44 -11.59
C LEU A 137 16.31 16.13 -10.48
N LEU A 138 15.70 17.09 -9.78
CA LEU A 138 16.35 17.79 -8.65
C LEU A 138 16.64 16.82 -7.50
N SER A 139 15.66 16.00 -7.13
CA SER A 139 15.82 14.99 -6.08
C SER A 139 16.88 13.95 -6.43
N ALA A 140 16.85 13.44 -7.66
CA ALA A 140 17.85 12.50 -8.16
C ALA A 140 19.27 13.13 -8.22
N PHE A 141 19.38 14.43 -8.55
CA PHE A 141 20.66 15.15 -8.54
C PHE A 141 21.24 15.24 -7.13
N ILE A 142 20.42 15.58 -6.14
CA ILE A 142 20.86 15.65 -4.74
C ILE A 142 21.36 14.27 -4.28
N GLY A 143 20.59 13.22 -4.51
CA GLY A 143 20.99 11.85 -4.18
C GLY A 143 22.28 11.43 -4.89
N ALA A 144 22.41 11.74 -6.19
CA ALA A 144 23.60 11.45 -6.96
C ALA A 144 24.84 12.20 -6.47
N ALA A 145 24.69 13.47 -6.05
CA ALA A 145 25.79 14.25 -5.50
C ALA A 145 26.32 13.63 -4.20
N ILE A 146 25.40 13.25 -3.30
CA ILE A 146 25.74 12.56 -2.04
C ILE A 146 26.36 11.20 -2.35
N GLY A 147 25.82 10.43 -3.28
CA GLY A 147 26.31 9.12 -3.66
C GLY A 147 27.74 9.13 -4.20
N VAL A 148 28.10 10.13 -5.03
CA VAL A 148 29.48 10.30 -5.50
C VAL A 148 30.41 10.58 -4.34
N ALA A 149 30.04 11.52 -3.45
CA ALA A 149 30.87 11.88 -2.27
C ALA A 149 31.05 10.67 -1.33
N LEU A 150 29.98 9.94 -1.01
CA LEU A 150 30.05 8.73 -0.19
C LEU A 150 30.93 7.66 -0.83
N GLY A 151 30.82 7.49 -2.13
CA GLY A 151 31.64 6.54 -2.85
C GLY A 151 33.12 6.87 -2.80
N GLU A 152 33.48 8.16 -2.92
CA GLU A 152 34.88 8.61 -2.81
C GLU A 152 35.41 8.44 -1.38
N VAL A 153 34.60 8.75 -0.37
CA VAL A 153 35.02 8.69 1.04
C VAL A 153 35.05 7.26 1.59
N LEU A 154 34.08 6.41 1.23
CA LEU A 154 33.93 5.09 1.84
C LEU A 154 34.47 3.96 0.96
N LEU A 155 34.13 3.92 -0.33
CA LEU A 155 34.47 2.77 -1.15
C LEU A 155 35.89 2.82 -1.71
N ASP A 156 36.43 4.00 -2.04
CA ASP A 156 37.78 4.08 -2.57
C ASP A 156 38.85 3.68 -1.52
N PRO A 157 38.74 4.09 -0.22
CA PRO A 157 39.63 3.59 0.84
C PRO A 157 39.48 2.08 1.08
N LEU A 158 38.22 1.57 1.12
CA LEU A 158 37.97 0.14 1.32
C LEU A 158 38.54 -0.69 0.16
N TYR A 159 38.37 -0.23 -1.07
CA TYR A 159 38.96 -0.88 -2.23
C TYR A 159 40.49 -0.86 -2.17
N GLY A 160 41.09 0.25 -1.74
CA GLY A 160 42.53 0.36 -1.49
C GLY A 160 43.02 -0.64 -0.43
N LEU A 161 42.27 -0.79 0.67
CA LEU A 161 42.61 -1.73 1.75
C LEU A 161 42.51 -3.19 1.27
N VAL A 162 41.44 -3.57 0.60
CA VAL A 162 41.26 -4.91 0.03
C VAL A 162 42.36 -5.23 -0.98
N ARG A 163 42.78 -4.25 -1.78
CA ARG A 163 43.87 -4.40 -2.73
C ARG A 163 45.22 -4.63 -2.04
N LEU A 164 45.49 -3.87 -0.97
CA LEU A 164 46.75 -4.01 -0.16
C LEU A 164 46.81 -5.36 0.52
N THR A 165 45.73 -5.83 1.14
CA THR A 165 45.67 -7.15 1.78
C THR A 165 45.83 -8.27 0.76
N TRP A 166 45.24 -8.17 -0.40
CA TRP A 166 45.38 -9.14 -1.47
C TRP A 166 46.80 -9.16 -2.09
N GLN A 167 47.39 -7.98 -2.25
CA GLN A 167 48.78 -7.88 -2.71
C GLN A 167 49.76 -8.43 -1.68
N GLY A 168 49.50 -8.25 -0.36
CA GLY A 168 50.23 -8.86 0.70
C GLY A 168 50.18 -10.39 0.68
N PHE A 169 48.97 -10.95 0.47
CA PHE A 169 48.76 -12.40 0.35
C PHE A 169 49.44 -13.00 -0.89
N VAL A 170 49.46 -12.29 -2.01
CA VAL A 170 50.14 -12.75 -3.25
C VAL A 170 51.67 -12.58 -3.16
N ARG A 171 52.18 -11.57 -2.43
CA ARG A 171 53.63 -11.37 -2.22
C ARG A 171 54.29 -12.42 -1.32
N THR A 172 53.56 -12.97 -0.36
CA THR A 172 54.05 -14.05 0.48
C THR A 172 54.26 -15.35 -0.30
N ASN A 173 53.77 -15.46 -1.52
CA ASN A 173 53.86 -16.69 -2.31
C ASN A 173 54.76 -16.60 -3.56
N LYS A 174 55.46 -15.47 -3.83
CA LYS A 174 56.39 -15.38 -4.95
C LYS A 174 57.50 -14.34 -4.74
N ASN A 175 58.74 -14.79 -4.71
CA ASN A 175 59.94 -14.00 -5.02
C ASN A 175 59.85 -13.51 -6.48
N ILE A 176 59.48 -12.25 -6.71
CA ILE A 176 59.48 -11.66 -8.05
C ILE A 176 60.21 -10.33 -7.99
N SER A 177 61.25 -10.27 -8.85
CA SER A 177 62.11 -9.15 -9.19
C SER A 177 61.32 -7.82 -9.39
N GLN A 178 61.94 -6.74 -8.86
CA GLN A 178 61.48 -5.36 -8.99
C GLN A 178 61.45 -4.94 -10.47
N GLU A 179 60.29 -4.74 -11.01
CA GLU A 179 60.03 -3.82 -12.09
C GLU A 179 59.02 -2.79 -11.57
N THR A 180 59.52 -1.60 -11.36
CA THR A 180 58.76 -0.38 -11.06
C THR A 180 57.92 -0.04 -12.29
N ARG A 181 56.76 -0.64 -12.40
CA ARG A 181 55.71 -0.14 -13.29
C ARG A 181 54.85 0.84 -12.46
N GLU A 182 54.80 2.10 -12.89
CA GLU A 182 53.79 3.05 -12.53
C GLU A 182 52.42 2.36 -12.62
N VAL A 183 51.84 2.04 -11.46
CA VAL A 183 50.53 1.42 -11.39
C VAL A 183 49.51 2.51 -11.62
N LYS A 184 49.08 2.69 -12.87
CA LYS A 184 47.86 3.40 -13.18
C LYS A 184 46.77 2.87 -12.24
N GLU A 185 46.19 3.76 -11.44
CA GLU A 185 45.05 3.41 -10.55
C GLU A 185 43.89 2.90 -11.42
N ASP A 186 43.78 1.59 -11.57
CA ASP A 186 42.61 0.97 -12.17
C ASP A 186 41.45 1.02 -11.19
N ARG A 187 40.79 2.18 -11.13
CA ARG A 187 39.47 2.26 -10.51
C ARG A 187 38.51 1.39 -11.32
N ILE A 188 37.60 0.66 -10.67
CA ILE A 188 36.62 -0.21 -11.33
C ILE A 188 35.88 0.58 -12.42
N PHE A 189 35.56 1.84 -12.14
CA PHE A 189 35.07 2.82 -13.07
C PHE A 189 35.82 4.15 -12.88
N GLN A 190 36.60 4.60 -13.83
CA GLN A 190 37.26 5.90 -13.76
C GLN A 190 36.20 7.00 -13.76
N PRO A 191 36.27 7.97 -12.80
CA PRO A 191 35.39 9.14 -12.81
C PRO A 191 35.57 9.85 -14.15
N GLY A 192 34.48 10.14 -14.81
CA GLY A 192 34.59 10.84 -16.07
C GLY A 192 34.45 9.99 -17.34
N THR A 193 34.41 8.68 -17.23
CA THR A 193 34.31 7.81 -18.41
C THR A 193 32.85 7.52 -18.79
N VAL A 194 32.60 7.22 -20.07
CA VAL A 194 31.31 6.75 -20.59
C VAL A 194 30.83 5.52 -19.83
N ARG A 195 31.73 4.59 -19.49
CA ARG A 195 31.43 3.39 -18.70
C ARG A 195 30.91 3.74 -17.31
N GLY A 196 31.51 4.71 -16.61
CA GLY A 196 31.01 5.20 -15.31
C GLY A 196 29.63 5.84 -15.41
N THR A 197 29.36 6.58 -16.50
CA THR A 197 28.04 7.17 -16.75
C THR A 197 26.98 6.08 -16.96
N ILE A 198 27.27 5.07 -17.79
CA ILE A 198 26.38 3.93 -18.06
C ILE A 198 26.14 3.15 -16.77
N ALA A 199 27.17 2.88 -15.96
CA ALA A 199 27.04 2.18 -14.69
C ALA A 199 26.15 2.94 -13.69
N SER A 200 26.31 4.26 -13.55
CA SER A 200 25.46 5.08 -12.70
C SER A 200 24.00 5.10 -13.16
N TRP A 201 23.80 5.22 -14.45
CA TRP A 201 22.47 5.20 -15.06
C TRP A 201 21.77 3.85 -14.87
N SER A 202 22.46 2.76 -15.22
CA SER A 202 21.95 1.39 -15.05
C SER A 202 21.66 1.06 -13.59
N GLY A 203 22.52 1.49 -12.67
CA GLY A 203 22.33 1.30 -11.23
C GLY A 203 21.08 2.02 -10.71
N ALA A 204 20.86 3.27 -11.12
CA ALA A 204 19.67 4.02 -10.73
C ALA A 204 18.39 3.41 -11.31
N ILE A 205 18.41 2.99 -12.57
CA ILE A 205 17.27 2.29 -13.20
C ILE A 205 16.96 0.99 -12.46
N LEU A 206 18.00 0.17 -12.19
CA LEU A 206 17.84 -1.08 -11.45
C LEU A 206 17.19 -0.85 -10.09
N MET A 207 17.64 0.16 -9.34
CA MET A 207 17.08 0.49 -8.02
C MET A 207 15.62 0.94 -8.10
N ILE A 208 15.25 1.75 -9.09
CA ILE A 208 13.85 2.14 -9.29
C ILE A 208 12.99 0.95 -9.71
N THR A 209 13.51 0.08 -10.58
CA THR A 209 12.81 -1.14 -10.97
C THR A 209 12.57 -2.06 -9.77
N LEU A 210 13.58 -2.23 -8.91
CA LEU A 210 13.43 -2.98 -7.65
C LEU A 210 12.43 -2.33 -6.70
N LEU A 211 12.40 -0.99 -6.62
CA LEU A 211 11.42 -0.25 -5.86
C LEU A 211 9.99 -0.54 -6.35
N VAL A 212 9.75 -0.46 -7.66
CA VAL A 212 8.45 -0.76 -8.26
C VAL A 212 8.03 -2.22 -8.00
N LEU A 213 8.97 -3.17 -8.14
CA LEU A 213 8.71 -4.58 -7.87
C LEU A 213 8.46 -4.87 -6.38
N ALA A 214 9.21 -4.23 -5.48
CA ALA A 214 9.08 -4.42 -4.03
C ALA A 214 7.80 -3.79 -3.46
N SER A 215 7.29 -2.73 -4.07
CA SER A 215 6.06 -2.05 -3.66
C SER A 215 4.78 -2.72 -4.16
N GLY A 216 4.89 -3.83 -4.90
CA GLY A 216 3.71 -4.52 -5.44
C GLY A 216 3.01 -3.70 -6.52
N SER A 217 3.69 -3.47 -7.62
CA SER A 217 3.18 -2.95 -8.91
C SER A 217 2.02 -1.94 -8.82
N GLY A 218 2.31 -0.69 -8.81
CA GLY A 218 1.35 0.39 -9.04
C GLY A 218 1.01 1.25 -7.83
N ASP A 219 1.05 0.72 -6.62
CA ASP A 219 0.64 1.44 -5.41
C ASP A 219 1.58 2.61 -5.02
N LEU A 220 2.80 2.64 -5.51
CA LEU A 220 3.70 3.79 -5.35
C LEU A 220 3.25 5.03 -6.13
N PHE A 221 2.42 4.83 -7.15
CA PHE A 221 1.92 5.87 -8.03
C PHE A 221 0.39 6.03 -7.92
N SER A 222 -0.30 5.13 -7.24
CA SER A 222 -1.69 5.28 -6.83
C SER A 222 -1.74 5.97 -5.47
N PHE A 223 -1.79 7.28 -5.49
CA PHE A 223 -1.80 8.11 -4.30
C PHE A 223 -3.11 7.98 -3.55
N SER A 224 -3.08 7.30 -2.42
CA SER A 224 -4.16 7.31 -1.45
C SER A 224 -3.70 8.03 -0.19
N PRO A 225 -4.33 9.11 0.18
CA PRO A 225 -3.86 10.02 1.20
C PRO A 225 -4.29 9.69 2.63
N ASP A 226 -3.42 9.96 3.58
CA ASP A 226 -3.80 9.82 4.98
C ASP A 226 -3.19 10.83 5.96
N VAL A 227 -3.95 11.79 6.51
CA VAL A 227 -3.72 12.43 7.82
C VAL A 227 -4.85 13.28 8.38
N GLY A 228 -5.23 13.03 9.62
CA GLY A 228 -6.01 13.95 10.45
C GLY A 228 -5.67 13.78 11.93
N ILE A 229 -5.70 14.88 12.67
CA ILE A 229 -5.46 14.88 14.12
C ILE A 229 -6.79 14.85 14.83
N HIS A 230 -7.19 13.67 15.31
CA HIS A 230 -8.20 13.53 16.35
C HIS A 230 -7.78 12.41 17.29
N THR A 231 -7.78 12.68 18.57
CA THR A 231 -7.65 11.68 19.63
C THR A 231 -9.00 10.98 19.76
N LEU A 232 -8.98 9.66 19.94
CA LEU A 232 -10.15 8.98 20.51
C LEU A 232 -10.57 9.73 21.77
N PRO A 233 -11.88 9.88 22.04
CA PRO A 233 -12.32 10.46 23.28
C PRO A 233 -11.57 9.79 24.43
N ASP A 234 -10.99 10.59 25.33
CA ASP A 234 -10.28 10.07 26.49
C ASP A 234 -11.22 9.11 27.23
N ILE A 235 -10.84 7.84 27.26
CA ILE A 235 -11.57 6.84 28.00
C ILE A 235 -11.40 7.22 29.47
N PRO A 236 -12.48 7.49 30.22
CA PRO A 236 -12.36 7.82 31.62
C PRO A 236 -11.68 6.66 32.36
N SER A 237 -10.42 6.81 32.71
CA SER A 237 -9.60 5.83 33.40
C SER A 237 -9.98 5.71 34.91
N LYS A 238 -11.27 5.58 35.23
CA LYS A 238 -11.71 5.38 36.60
C LYS A 238 -12.15 3.93 36.82
N GLY A 239 -11.20 3.10 37.24
CA GLY A 239 -11.47 2.05 38.23
C GLY A 239 -12.18 0.77 37.79
N ARG A 240 -12.24 0.45 36.48
CA ARG A 240 -12.64 -0.89 36.00
C ARG A 240 -11.46 -1.55 35.31
N VAL A 241 -11.16 -2.75 35.73
CA VAL A 241 -10.26 -3.64 34.99
C VAL A 241 -10.80 -3.70 33.56
N ALA A 242 -10.03 -3.20 32.60
CA ALA A 242 -10.41 -3.23 31.19
C ALA A 242 -10.48 -4.70 30.76
N VAL A 243 -11.69 -5.19 30.53
CA VAL A 243 -11.90 -6.55 30.01
C VAL A 243 -11.88 -6.42 28.51
N HIS A 244 -10.83 -6.94 27.89
CA HIS A 244 -10.63 -6.88 26.42
C HIS A 244 -11.20 -8.10 25.73
N GLY A 245 -11.66 -7.92 24.52
CA GLY A 245 -11.92 -9.01 23.59
C GLY A 245 -10.64 -9.75 23.19
N THR A 246 -10.79 -10.84 22.50
CA THR A 246 -9.67 -11.67 22.02
C THR A 246 -9.60 -11.62 20.51
N ILE A 247 -8.43 -11.29 19.96
CA ILE A 247 -8.20 -11.35 18.51
C ILE A 247 -7.63 -12.75 18.19
N VAL A 248 -8.27 -13.44 17.25
CA VAL A 248 -7.83 -14.75 16.75
C VAL A 248 -7.64 -14.70 15.24
N GLN A 249 -6.63 -15.40 14.74
CA GLN A 249 -6.43 -15.59 13.31
C GLN A 249 -7.12 -16.87 12.86
N ASP A 250 -7.81 -16.79 11.74
CA ASP A 250 -8.50 -17.92 11.12
C ASP A 250 -8.32 -17.91 9.60
N SER A 251 -8.85 -18.91 8.92
CA SER A 251 -8.81 -18.96 7.46
C SER A 251 -9.95 -19.80 6.91
N VAL A 252 -10.47 -19.39 5.76
CA VAL A 252 -11.49 -20.12 5.01
C VAL A 252 -10.97 -20.57 3.66
N VAL A 253 -11.37 -21.75 3.21
CA VAL A 253 -11.16 -22.19 1.83
C VAL A 253 -12.37 -21.73 1.02
N SER A 254 -12.14 -20.82 0.08
CA SER A 254 -13.22 -20.20 -0.71
C SER A 254 -13.42 -20.91 -2.06
N PRO A 255 -14.58 -21.51 -2.29
CA PRO A 255 -14.97 -22.01 -3.62
C PRO A 255 -14.98 -20.91 -4.68
N ALA A 256 -15.47 -19.70 -4.34
CA ALA A 256 -15.47 -18.55 -5.24
C ALA A 256 -14.05 -18.17 -5.71
N LEU A 257 -13.06 -18.39 -4.89
CA LEU A 257 -11.64 -18.15 -5.21
C LEU A 257 -10.91 -19.45 -5.60
N ARG A 258 -11.63 -20.40 -6.22
CA ARG A 258 -11.08 -21.64 -6.77
C ARG A 258 -10.35 -22.50 -5.73
N GLY A 259 -10.85 -22.53 -4.51
CA GLY A 259 -10.27 -23.29 -3.40
C GLY A 259 -9.07 -22.61 -2.72
N GLN A 260 -8.80 -21.35 -3.00
CA GLN A 260 -7.79 -20.60 -2.28
C GLN A 260 -8.16 -20.52 -0.79
N ARG A 261 -7.14 -20.65 0.06
CA ARG A 261 -7.25 -20.39 1.49
C ARG A 261 -6.98 -18.93 1.76
N LYS A 262 -8.00 -18.20 2.25
CA LYS A 262 -7.91 -16.79 2.61
C LYS A 262 -7.85 -16.65 4.13
N PRO A 263 -6.83 -15.97 4.67
CA PRO A 263 -6.77 -15.64 6.08
C PRO A 263 -7.76 -14.51 6.40
N PHE A 264 -8.16 -14.44 7.65
CA PHE A 264 -8.90 -13.34 8.22
C PHE A 264 -8.68 -13.27 9.75
N LEU A 265 -8.89 -12.10 10.33
CA LEU A 265 -8.87 -11.91 11.77
C LEU A 265 -10.30 -11.86 12.32
N VAL A 266 -10.45 -12.29 13.56
CA VAL A 266 -11.72 -12.26 14.28
C VAL A 266 -11.50 -11.65 15.66
N TYR A 267 -12.23 -10.59 15.96
CA TYR A 267 -12.39 -10.11 17.33
C TYR A 267 -13.57 -10.85 17.98
N LEU A 268 -13.31 -11.51 19.08
CA LEU A 268 -14.30 -12.16 19.94
C LEU A 268 -14.51 -11.30 21.19
N PRO A 269 -15.76 -10.96 21.54
CA PRO A 269 -16.02 -10.05 22.63
C PRO A 269 -15.64 -10.65 24.00
N PRO A 270 -15.49 -9.82 25.04
CA PRO A 270 -14.96 -10.25 26.36
C PRO A 270 -15.65 -11.47 26.96
N SER A 271 -16.98 -11.59 26.83
CA SER A 271 -17.69 -12.73 27.41
C SER A 271 -17.61 -14.00 26.57
N TYR A 272 -17.14 -13.95 25.32
CA TYR A 272 -17.25 -15.06 24.37
C TYR A 272 -16.73 -16.40 24.93
N ASN A 273 -15.56 -16.42 25.54
CA ASN A 273 -14.95 -17.63 26.10
C ASN A 273 -15.32 -17.90 27.56
N THR A 274 -16.24 -17.14 28.15
CA THR A 274 -16.70 -17.34 29.53
C THR A 274 -17.90 -18.29 29.58
N PRO A 275 -18.21 -18.91 30.75
CA PRO A 275 -19.41 -19.74 30.90
C PRO A 275 -20.70 -19.02 30.50
N LYS A 276 -20.83 -17.73 30.80
CA LYS A 276 -21.97 -16.89 30.39
C LYS A 276 -22.08 -16.70 28.87
N GLY A 277 -20.96 -16.67 28.16
CA GLY A 277 -20.93 -16.47 26.73
C GLY A 277 -21.22 -17.72 25.92
N GLN A 278 -21.13 -18.91 26.51
CA GLN A 278 -21.28 -20.18 25.77
C GLN A 278 -22.66 -20.36 25.14
N THR A 279 -23.70 -19.79 25.74
CA THR A 279 -25.09 -19.87 25.24
C THR A 279 -25.52 -18.63 24.47
N LYS A 280 -24.68 -17.58 24.41
CA LYS A 280 -25.00 -16.35 23.70
C LYS A 280 -24.68 -16.48 22.19
N ARG A 281 -25.46 -15.76 21.39
CA ARG A 281 -25.13 -15.43 20.01
C ARG A 281 -24.90 -13.92 19.89
N TYR A 282 -24.04 -13.54 18.96
CA TYR A 282 -23.54 -12.18 18.86
C TYR A 282 -23.83 -11.59 17.49
N PRO A 283 -24.20 -10.32 17.37
CA PRO A 283 -24.22 -9.61 16.10
C PRO A 283 -22.81 -9.58 15.50
N THR A 284 -22.73 -9.39 14.20
CA THR A 284 -21.46 -9.40 13.48
C THR A 284 -21.22 -8.12 12.67
N LEU A 285 -19.97 -7.71 12.59
CA LEU A 285 -19.52 -6.62 11.72
C LEU A 285 -18.31 -7.09 10.91
N TYR A 286 -18.44 -7.07 9.59
CA TYR A 286 -17.36 -7.35 8.65
C TYR A 286 -16.66 -6.04 8.31
N LEU A 287 -15.35 -5.91 8.55
CA LEU A 287 -14.57 -4.69 8.32
C LEU A 287 -13.56 -4.88 7.21
N LEU A 288 -13.77 -4.17 6.13
CA LEU A 288 -12.99 -4.23 4.90
C LEU A 288 -11.89 -3.17 4.91
N HIS A 289 -10.65 -3.57 4.60
CA HIS A 289 -9.52 -2.65 4.52
C HIS A 289 -9.56 -1.78 3.26
N GLY A 290 -8.84 -0.65 3.29
CA GLY A 290 -8.62 0.21 2.13
C GLY A 290 -7.56 -0.34 1.18
N SER A 291 -7.15 0.46 0.21
CA SER A 291 -6.04 0.13 -0.69
C SER A 291 -4.96 1.23 -0.61
N PRO A 292 -3.68 0.85 -0.41
CA PRO A 292 -3.20 -0.46 -0.02
C PRO A 292 -3.62 -0.83 1.41
N GLY A 293 -3.88 -2.13 1.67
CA GLY A 293 -4.31 -2.57 2.99
C GLY A 293 -4.30 -4.08 3.18
N LYS A 294 -4.65 -4.52 4.37
CA LYS A 294 -4.70 -5.93 4.77
C LYS A 294 -5.63 -6.17 5.98
N ASP A 295 -5.85 -7.42 6.30
CA ASP A 295 -6.79 -7.88 7.34
C ASP A 295 -6.60 -7.25 8.73
N ASN A 296 -5.37 -6.87 9.13
CA ASN A 296 -5.12 -6.32 10.46
C ASN A 296 -5.26 -4.78 10.57
N ASP A 297 -5.52 -4.07 9.49
CA ASP A 297 -5.47 -2.60 9.46
C ASP A 297 -6.51 -1.96 10.36
N TRP A 298 -7.69 -2.53 10.47
CA TRP A 298 -8.73 -2.03 11.37
C TRP A 298 -8.38 -2.17 12.86
N PHE A 299 -7.51 -3.11 13.24
CA PHE A 299 -7.02 -3.21 14.60
C PHE A 299 -5.77 -2.35 14.83
N THR A 300 -4.83 -2.34 13.88
CA THR A 300 -3.57 -1.59 14.03
C THR A 300 -3.74 -0.10 13.77
N GLY A 301 -4.39 0.28 12.67
CA GLY A 301 -4.68 1.65 12.27
C GLY A 301 -6.00 2.17 12.83
N GLY A 302 -7.08 1.41 12.63
CA GLY A 302 -8.45 1.82 12.97
C GLY A 302 -8.82 1.74 14.44
N LYS A 303 -8.09 0.96 15.27
CA LYS A 303 -8.38 0.75 16.69
C LYS A 303 -9.82 0.27 16.98
N ALA A 304 -10.40 -0.47 16.03
CA ALA A 304 -11.79 -0.91 16.12
C ALA A 304 -12.04 -1.85 17.31
N ASP A 305 -11.07 -2.68 17.66
CA ASP A 305 -11.06 -3.52 18.86
C ASP A 305 -11.17 -2.68 20.15
N GLN A 306 -10.38 -1.60 20.23
CA GLN A 306 -10.38 -0.69 21.39
C GLN A 306 -11.69 0.10 21.50
N ALA A 307 -12.23 0.53 20.35
CA ALA A 307 -13.55 1.19 20.30
C ALA A 307 -14.63 0.24 20.78
N ALA A 308 -14.67 -1.01 20.31
CA ALA A 308 -15.62 -2.03 20.73
C ALA A 308 -15.48 -2.35 22.23
N ASP A 309 -14.27 -2.63 22.72
CA ASP A 309 -13.99 -2.90 24.13
C ASP A 309 -14.53 -1.77 25.04
N THR A 310 -14.24 -0.52 24.64
CA THR A 310 -14.68 0.67 25.38
C THR A 310 -16.20 0.76 25.43
N LEU A 311 -16.84 0.66 24.28
CA LEU A 311 -18.30 0.82 24.18
C LEU A 311 -19.06 -0.33 24.86
N ILE A 312 -18.56 -1.55 24.77
CA ILE A 312 -19.09 -2.73 25.47
C ILE A 312 -18.94 -2.54 26.99
N ALA A 313 -17.76 -2.14 27.47
CA ALA A 313 -17.52 -1.91 28.90
C ALA A 313 -18.39 -0.80 29.48
N LEU A 314 -18.71 0.23 28.69
CA LEU A 314 -19.64 1.30 29.05
C LEU A 314 -21.13 0.89 28.92
N GLY A 315 -21.43 -0.30 28.42
CA GLY A 315 -22.80 -0.75 28.15
C GLY A 315 -23.51 0.07 27.08
N LYS A 316 -22.77 0.68 26.15
CA LYS A 316 -23.33 1.51 25.08
C LYS A 316 -23.70 0.72 23.84
N ILE A 317 -23.04 -0.41 23.61
CA ILE A 317 -23.34 -1.35 22.53
C ILE A 317 -23.40 -2.79 23.09
N PRO A 318 -24.06 -3.71 22.42
CA PRO A 318 -23.99 -5.13 22.76
C PRO A 318 -22.59 -5.66 22.46
N GLU A 319 -22.25 -6.80 23.04
CA GLU A 319 -21.09 -7.58 22.61
C GLU A 319 -21.28 -8.06 21.18
N LEU A 320 -20.26 -7.89 20.33
CA LEU A 320 -20.30 -8.27 18.92
C LEU A 320 -19.03 -9.01 18.50
N ILE A 321 -19.10 -9.73 17.38
CA ILE A 321 -17.96 -10.33 16.71
C ILE A 321 -17.58 -9.45 15.52
N MET A 322 -16.29 -9.10 15.37
CA MET A 322 -15.82 -8.42 14.16
C MET A 322 -14.98 -9.39 13.32
N ILE A 323 -15.19 -9.36 12.01
CA ILE A 323 -14.52 -10.19 11.03
C ILE A 323 -13.76 -9.29 10.07
N LEU A 324 -12.45 -9.48 9.96
CA LEU A 324 -11.56 -8.67 9.15
C LEU A 324 -10.93 -9.55 8.06
N PRO A 325 -11.55 -9.66 6.89
CA PRO A 325 -11.02 -10.45 5.79
C PRO A 325 -9.86 -9.74 5.09
N ASP A 326 -8.99 -10.53 4.44
CA ASP A 326 -8.06 -10.04 3.44
C ASP A 326 -8.74 -10.04 2.06
N GLY A 327 -8.95 -8.85 1.52
CA GLY A 327 -9.55 -8.64 0.19
C GLY A 327 -8.54 -8.52 -0.94
N ASN A 328 -7.23 -8.62 -0.65
CA ASN A 328 -6.22 -8.53 -1.69
C ASN A 328 -6.41 -9.64 -2.73
N GLY A 329 -6.47 -9.21 -3.96
CA GLY A 329 -6.67 -10.07 -5.11
C GLY A 329 -5.36 -10.45 -5.79
N ARG A 330 -5.34 -10.38 -7.12
CA ARG A 330 -4.16 -10.65 -7.94
C ARG A 330 -3.08 -9.59 -7.73
N PRO A 331 -1.81 -9.97 -7.75
CA PRO A 331 -0.72 -9.00 -7.67
C PRO A 331 -0.86 -7.94 -8.77
N GLY A 332 -0.76 -6.67 -8.37
CA GLY A 332 -0.82 -5.53 -9.29
C GLY A 332 -2.21 -5.03 -9.68
N GLU A 333 -3.26 -5.58 -9.08
CA GLU A 333 -4.63 -5.11 -9.27
C GLU A 333 -5.28 -4.87 -7.90
N THR A 334 -6.03 -3.80 -7.76
CA THR A 334 -6.96 -3.63 -6.64
C THR A 334 -8.12 -4.59 -6.82
N SER A 335 -8.67 -5.13 -5.73
CA SER A 335 -9.83 -6.02 -5.82
C SER A 335 -11.14 -5.28 -5.87
N GLU A 336 -11.15 -4.00 -5.46
CA GLU A 336 -12.35 -3.18 -5.23
C GLU A 336 -13.42 -3.91 -4.38
N TRP A 337 -13.03 -4.97 -3.70
CA TRP A 337 -13.89 -5.89 -2.97
C TRP A 337 -15.02 -6.49 -3.81
N GLY A 338 -14.89 -6.43 -5.14
CA GLY A 338 -15.91 -6.84 -6.10
C GLY A 338 -15.58 -8.15 -6.82
N ASN A 339 -16.53 -8.61 -7.61
CA ASN A 339 -16.30 -9.66 -8.58
C ASN A 339 -15.70 -9.04 -9.85
N SER A 340 -14.57 -9.55 -10.34
CA SER A 340 -13.96 -9.00 -11.56
C SER A 340 -14.80 -9.27 -12.81
N GLY A 341 -14.83 -8.33 -13.75
CA GLY A 341 -15.60 -8.46 -14.99
C GLY A 341 -15.19 -9.64 -15.89
N ASP A 342 -13.97 -10.15 -15.70
CA ASP A 342 -13.47 -11.35 -16.37
C ASP A 342 -13.79 -12.67 -15.62
N GLY A 343 -14.48 -12.60 -14.47
CA GLY A 343 -14.87 -13.74 -13.65
C GLY A 343 -13.72 -14.51 -13.00
N ARG A 344 -12.50 -13.99 -13.05
CA ARG A 344 -11.33 -14.68 -12.50
C ARG A 344 -11.07 -14.40 -11.03
N GLN A 345 -11.67 -13.33 -10.50
CA GLN A 345 -11.59 -12.89 -9.11
C GLN A 345 -13.00 -12.61 -8.58
N LEU A 346 -13.50 -13.41 -7.66
CA LEU A 346 -14.86 -13.31 -7.12
C LEU A 346 -14.80 -12.93 -5.65
N ILE A 347 -14.23 -11.75 -5.34
CA ILE A 347 -14.01 -11.30 -3.95
C ILE A 347 -15.32 -10.97 -3.24
N GLU A 348 -16.27 -10.35 -3.91
CA GLU A 348 -17.60 -10.12 -3.36
C GLU A 348 -18.27 -11.45 -2.97
N THR A 349 -18.28 -12.44 -3.87
CA THR A 349 -18.83 -13.77 -3.58
C THR A 349 -18.09 -14.46 -2.42
N TYR A 350 -16.76 -14.31 -2.36
CA TYR A 350 -15.99 -14.80 -1.23
C TYR A 350 -16.48 -14.20 0.09
N VAL A 351 -16.65 -12.87 0.15
CA VAL A 351 -17.05 -12.19 1.40
C VAL A 351 -18.49 -12.50 1.77
N ALA A 352 -19.43 -12.30 0.83
CA ALA A 352 -20.86 -12.37 1.12
C ALA A 352 -21.39 -13.80 1.28
N ILE A 353 -20.76 -14.77 0.62
CA ILE A 353 -21.25 -16.16 0.60
C ILE A 353 -20.32 -17.08 1.37
N ASP A 354 -19.05 -17.22 0.94
CA ASP A 354 -18.17 -18.25 1.48
C ASP A 354 -17.76 -17.94 2.92
N LEU A 355 -17.32 -16.70 3.17
CA LEU A 355 -16.85 -16.27 4.48
C LEU A 355 -18.01 -16.16 5.48
N VAL A 356 -19.13 -15.57 5.09
CA VAL A 356 -20.33 -15.47 5.94
C VAL A 356 -20.80 -16.87 6.37
N LYS A 357 -20.93 -17.78 5.42
CA LYS A 357 -21.32 -19.17 5.71
C LYS A 357 -20.34 -19.84 6.68
N TYR A 358 -19.04 -19.70 6.46
CA TYR A 358 -18.01 -20.27 7.32
C TYR A 358 -18.08 -19.70 8.75
N VAL A 359 -18.21 -18.38 8.86
CA VAL A 359 -18.28 -17.67 10.14
C VAL A 359 -19.53 -18.10 10.92
N ASP A 360 -20.68 -18.17 10.27
CA ASP A 360 -21.94 -18.59 10.91
C ASP A 360 -21.91 -20.05 11.38
N GLN A 361 -21.16 -20.91 10.71
CA GLN A 361 -20.97 -22.31 11.12
C GLN A 361 -20.00 -22.46 12.29
N LYS A 362 -18.98 -21.62 12.35
CA LYS A 362 -17.89 -21.78 13.31
C LYS A 362 -18.07 -20.95 14.58
N TYR A 363 -18.63 -19.76 14.44
CA TYR A 363 -18.78 -18.81 15.53
C TYR A 363 -20.25 -18.67 15.95
N ARG A 364 -20.48 -18.23 17.16
CA ARG A 364 -21.84 -18.03 17.70
C ARG A 364 -22.42 -16.70 17.24
N THR A 365 -22.79 -16.62 15.98
CA THR A 365 -23.35 -15.44 15.34
C THR A 365 -24.88 -15.43 15.38
N ILE A 366 -25.48 -14.26 15.37
CA ILE A 366 -26.87 -14.05 14.99
C ILE A 366 -26.88 -13.91 13.46
N THR A 367 -27.65 -14.72 12.76
CA THR A 367 -27.51 -14.93 11.31
C THR A 367 -28.44 -14.10 10.44
N ASP A 368 -29.33 -13.31 11.03
CA ASP A 368 -30.23 -12.45 10.27
C ASP A 368 -29.55 -11.11 9.86
N PRO A 369 -30.03 -10.46 8.78
CA PRO A 369 -29.42 -9.22 8.28
C PRO A 369 -29.45 -8.06 9.29
N ALA A 370 -30.46 -7.97 10.16
CA ALA A 370 -30.57 -6.86 11.12
C ALA A 370 -29.42 -6.87 12.15
N HIS A 371 -28.80 -8.03 12.35
CA HIS A 371 -27.68 -8.21 13.27
C HIS A 371 -26.34 -8.40 12.54
N ARG A 372 -26.29 -8.21 11.21
CA ARG A 372 -25.06 -8.33 10.44
C ARG A 372 -24.81 -7.08 9.62
N GLY A 373 -23.67 -6.47 9.87
CA GLY A 373 -23.21 -5.31 9.12
C GLY A 373 -21.91 -5.56 8.38
N ILE A 374 -21.66 -4.68 7.44
CA ILE A 374 -20.41 -4.63 6.71
C ILE A 374 -19.93 -3.17 6.66
N GLY A 375 -18.64 -2.95 6.85
CA GLY A 375 -18.08 -1.62 6.81
C GLY A 375 -16.66 -1.63 6.28
N GLY A 376 -16.11 -0.44 6.05
CA GLY A 376 -14.74 -0.30 5.59
C GLY A 376 -14.36 1.15 5.35
N ASN A 377 -13.09 1.36 5.03
CA ASN A 377 -12.54 2.67 4.71
C ASN A 377 -12.05 2.72 3.27
N SER A 378 -12.16 3.88 2.60
CA SER A 378 -11.65 4.07 1.23
C SER A 378 -12.22 3.00 0.28
N MET A 379 -11.37 2.21 -0.39
CA MET A 379 -11.78 1.05 -1.18
C MET A 379 -12.69 0.09 -0.40
N GLY A 380 -12.44 -0.11 0.90
CA GLY A 380 -13.31 -0.91 1.77
C GLY A 380 -14.66 -0.27 2.03
N GLY A 381 -14.76 1.06 2.05
CA GLY A 381 -16.01 1.82 2.15
C GLY A 381 -16.87 1.65 0.91
N PHE A 382 -16.26 1.71 -0.27
CA PHE A 382 -16.90 1.36 -1.53
C PHE A 382 -17.35 -0.10 -1.52
N GLY A 383 -16.42 -1.03 -1.25
CA GLY A 383 -16.70 -2.47 -1.27
C GLY A 383 -17.80 -2.88 -0.31
N ALA A 384 -17.82 -2.33 0.91
CA ALA A 384 -18.87 -2.58 1.88
C ALA A 384 -20.24 -2.15 1.37
N THR A 385 -20.31 -0.96 0.74
CA THR A 385 -21.56 -0.43 0.18
C THR A 385 -22.02 -1.28 -1.01
N ASN A 386 -21.09 -1.60 -1.93
CA ASN A 386 -21.41 -2.39 -3.13
C ASN A 386 -21.87 -3.81 -2.77
N ILE A 387 -21.14 -4.50 -1.89
CA ILE A 387 -21.51 -5.85 -1.42
C ILE A 387 -22.89 -5.85 -0.74
N ALA A 388 -23.15 -4.90 0.15
CA ALA A 388 -24.42 -4.87 0.88
C ALA A 388 -25.61 -4.60 -0.06
N ILE A 389 -25.45 -3.77 -1.08
CA ILE A 389 -26.49 -3.50 -2.08
C ILE A 389 -26.83 -4.76 -2.87
N HIS A 390 -25.84 -5.56 -3.23
CA HIS A 390 -26.07 -6.82 -3.94
C HIS A 390 -26.60 -7.93 -3.03
N HIS A 391 -26.33 -7.83 -1.70
CA HIS A 391 -26.71 -8.85 -0.73
C HIS A 391 -27.47 -8.25 0.48
N PRO A 392 -28.61 -7.56 0.25
CA PRO A 392 -29.41 -6.96 1.34
C PRO A 392 -30.14 -8.00 2.19
N ASP A 393 -30.17 -9.25 1.75
CA ASP A 393 -30.61 -10.42 2.51
C ASP A 393 -29.54 -10.99 3.46
N VAL A 394 -28.27 -10.54 3.28
CA VAL A 394 -27.15 -10.93 4.13
C VAL A 394 -26.78 -9.83 5.12
N PHE A 395 -26.68 -8.58 4.65
CA PHE A 395 -26.26 -7.43 5.43
C PHE A 395 -27.40 -6.42 5.58
N GLY A 396 -27.69 -5.96 6.81
CA GLY A 396 -28.74 -4.99 7.08
C GLY A 396 -28.25 -3.56 7.27
N PHE A 397 -26.95 -3.36 7.53
CA PHE A 397 -26.36 -2.04 7.68
C PHE A 397 -24.96 -1.96 7.11
N VAL A 398 -24.59 -0.73 6.73
CA VAL A 398 -23.29 -0.41 6.11
C VAL A 398 -22.62 0.72 6.88
N ILE A 399 -21.30 0.61 7.05
CA ILE A 399 -20.41 1.68 7.54
C ILE A 399 -19.41 1.98 6.44
N SER A 400 -19.55 3.11 5.75
CA SER A 400 -18.65 3.54 4.68
C SER A 400 -17.89 4.79 5.10
N LEU A 401 -16.58 4.68 5.30
CA LEU A 401 -15.71 5.76 5.78
C LEU A 401 -14.76 6.22 4.68
N GLY A 402 -14.90 7.47 4.22
CA GLY A 402 -14.12 8.00 3.10
C GLY A 402 -14.25 7.18 1.82
N GLY A 403 -15.43 6.60 1.59
CA GLY A 403 -15.71 5.78 0.41
C GLY A 403 -16.02 6.60 -0.83
N TYR A 404 -16.17 5.90 -1.95
CA TYR A 404 -16.72 6.38 -3.21
C TYR A 404 -17.88 5.47 -3.61
N TYR A 405 -18.69 5.89 -4.58
CA TYR A 405 -19.98 5.22 -4.83
C TYR A 405 -20.25 4.95 -6.31
N TYR A 406 -19.24 5.13 -7.13
CA TYR A 406 -19.17 4.65 -8.51
C TYR A 406 -18.02 3.67 -8.64
N ALA A 407 -18.19 2.63 -9.44
CA ALA A 407 -17.16 1.62 -9.66
C ALA A 407 -15.95 2.23 -10.37
N GLU A 408 -14.78 2.13 -9.75
CA GLU A 408 -13.51 2.59 -10.28
C GLU A 408 -12.53 1.41 -10.37
N GLY A 409 -11.52 1.52 -11.24
CA GLY A 409 -10.50 0.50 -11.37
C GLY A 409 -10.68 -0.48 -12.53
N SER A 410 -9.59 -1.20 -12.81
CA SER A 410 -9.47 -2.07 -13.99
C SER A 410 -10.22 -3.40 -13.88
N ILE A 411 -10.59 -3.82 -12.66
CA ILE A 411 -11.24 -5.12 -12.45
C ILE A 411 -12.60 -5.22 -13.12
N TRP A 412 -13.28 -4.10 -13.34
CA TRP A 412 -14.60 -4.07 -13.94
C TRP A 412 -14.59 -4.27 -15.46
N GLY A 413 -13.41 -4.16 -16.11
CA GLY A 413 -13.27 -4.21 -17.56
C GLY A 413 -13.90 -2.97 -18.23
N ASN A 414 -14.28 -3.12 -19.51
CA ASN A 414 -14.77 -2.00 -20.32
C ASN A 414 -16.31 -2.01 -20.52
N SER A 415 -17.04 -2.84 -19.78
CA SER A 415 -18.48 -2.92 -19.89
C SER A 415 -19.15 -1.85 -19.05
N LEU A 416 -19.75 -0.85 -19.69
CA LEU A 416 -20.49 0.21 -18.99
C LEU A 416 -21.64 -0.38 -18.14
N THR A 417 -22.34 -1.37 -18.65
CA THR A 417 -23.42 -2.05 -17.92
C THR A 417 -22.89 -2.72 -16.65
N TYR A 418 -21.68 -3.32 -16.72
CA TYR A 418 -21.07 -3.96 -15.56
C TYR A 418 -20.58 -2.93 -14.53
N LEU A 419 -20.01 -1.83 -15.00
CA LEU A 419 -19.65 -0.69 -14.15
C LEU A 419 -20.86 -0.12 -13.41
N GLN A 420 -21.96 0.11 -14.12
CA GLN A 420 -23.20 0.62 -13.52
C GLN A 420 -23.80 -0.36 -12.52
N ALA A 421 -23.79 -1.66 -12.84
CA ALA A 421 -24.26 -2.70 -11.92
C ALA A 421 -23.44 -2.79 -10.63
N ASN A 422 -22.17 -2.35 -10.63
CA ASN A 422 -21.28 -2.32 -9.48
C ASN A 422 -21.06 -0.89 -8.94
N SER A 423 -21.90 0.04 -9.27
CA SER A 423 -21.88 1.42 -8.77
C SER A 423 -23.05 1.64 -7.81
N PRO A 424 -22.82 1.71 -6.51
CA PRO A 424 -23.88 1.95 -5.52
C PRO A 424 -24.83 3.09 -5.87
N ALA A 425 -24.31 4.20 -6.38
CA ALA A 425 -25.12 5.35 -6.78
C ALA A 425 -26.02 5.08 -8.02
N ASP A 426 -25.61 4.17 -8.90
CA ASP A 426 -26.43 3.77 -10.05
C ASP A 426 -27.48 2.70 -9.68
N VAL A 427 -27.17 1.79 -8.73
CA VAL A 427 -28.04 0.66 -8.38
C VAL A 427 -29.16 1.07 -7.43
N LEU A 428 -28.85 1.84 -6.39
CA LEU A 428 -29.79 2.18 -5.31
C LEU A 428 -31.11 2.81 -5.79
N PRO A 429 -31.14 3.71 -6.79
CA PRO A 429 -32.41 4.27 -7.29
C PRO A 429 -33.38 3.21 -7.81
N HIS A 430 -32.88 2.06 -8.22
CA HIS A 430 -33.63 1.02 -8.91
C HIS A 430 -33.89 -0.24 -8.06
N ASP A 431 -33.22 -0.38 -6.88
CA ASP A 431 -33.36 -1.56 -6.03
C ASP A 431 -34.06 -1.24 -4.70
N LYS A 432 -35.33 -1.62 -4.60
CA LYS A 432 -36.16 -1.41 -3.39
C LYS A 432 -35.73 -2.26 -2.19
N GLN A 433 -35.02 -3.36 -2.39
CA GLN A 433 -34.52 -4.16 -1.27
C GLN A 433 -33.27 -3.51 -0.69
N ALA A 434 -32.35 -3.08 -1.55
CA ALA A 434 -31.16 -2.34 -1.15
C ALA A 434 -31.51 -1.01 -0.47
N GLN A 435 -32.62 -0.35 -0.83
CA GLN A 435 -33.10 0.87 -0.16
C GLN A 435 -33.52 0.67 1.32
N LYS A 436 -33.62 -0.56 1.80
CA LYS A 436 -33.91 -0.85 3.22
C LYS A 436 -32.64 -0.85 4.09
N LEU A 437 -31.48 -0.83 3.49
CA LEU A 437 -30.20 -0.76 4.21
C LEU A 437 -30.11 0.50 5.06
N GLN A 438 -29.48 0.38 6.21
CA GLN A 438 -29.09 1.51 7.05
C GLN A 438 -27.63 1.86 6.73
N LEU A 439 -27.33 3.13 6.43
CA LEU A 439 -26.00 3.56 6.01
C LEU A 439 -25.40 4.61 6.95
N TYR A 440 -24.25 4.31 7.51
CA TYR A 440 -23.39 5.30 8.14
C TYR A 440 -22.33 5.72 7.14
N ILE A 441 -22.34 6.99 6.76
CA ILE A 441 -21.42 7.58 5.78
C ILE A 441 -20.50 8.53 6.51
N GLY A 442 -19.22 8.16 6.64
CA GLY A 442 -18.19 8.99 7.23
C GLY A 442 -17.36 9.70 6.17
N ALA A 443 -17.15 10.99 6.34
CA ALA A 443 -16.33 11.81 5.45
C ALA A 443 -15.46 12.79 6.24
N ALA A 444 -14.43 13.34 5.61
CA ALA A 444 -13.57 14.34 6.21
C ALA A 444 -13.46 15.60 5.35
N THR A 445 -13.49 16.77 5.99
CA THR A 445 -13.60 18.07 5.28
C THR A 445 -12.48 18.39 4.30
N LYS A 446 -11.30 17.79 4.49
CA LYS A 446 -10.11 17.98 3.65
C LYS A 446 -9.79 16.76 2.78
N ASP A 447 -10.68 15.79 2.73
CA ASP A 447 -10.55 14.53 2.02
C ASP A 447 -11.17 14.65 0.62
N GLN A 448 -10.47 15.31 -0.30
CA GLN A 448 -10.94 15.44 -1.69
C GLN A 448 -10.27 14.37 -2.57
N PRO A 449 -11.02 13.74 -3.49
CA PRO A 449 -12.42 14.02 -3.87
C PRO A 449 -13.46 13.28 -3.01
N TYR A 450 -13.08 12.39 -2.09
CA TYR A 450 -13.99 11.50 -1.36
C TYR A 450 -15.05 12.23 -0.53
N TYR A 451 -14.73 13.43 -0.03
CA TYR A 451 -15.71 14.29 0.64
C TYR A 451 -16.85 14.70 -0.30
N ALA A 452 -16.49 15.14 -1.51
CA ALA A 452 -17.49 15.51 -2.53
C ALA A 452 -18.33 14.31 -2.96
N TYR A 453 -17.72 13.15 -3.15
CA TYR A 453 -18.44 11.91 -3.47
C TYR A 453 -19.41 11.51 -2.37
N SER A 454 -18.98 11.59 -1.10
CA SER A 454 -19.85 11.30 0.04
C SER A 454 -21.02 12.28 0.14
N GLN A 455 -20.79 13.59 -0.08
CA GLN A 455 -21.84 14.60 -0.08
C GLN A 455 -22.88 14.33 -1.17
N GLN A 456 -22.45 13.99 -2.37
CA GLN A 456 -23.35 13.66 -3.48
C GLN A 456 -24.17 12.40 -3.18
N PHE A 457 -23.52 11.36 -2.69
CA PHE A 457 -24.19 10.10 -2.37
C PHE A 457 -25.25 10.28 -1.26
N VAL A 458 -24.94 11.05 -0.22
CA VAL A 458 -25.89 11.38 0.84
C VAL A 458 -27.09 12.16 0.33
N GLN A 459 -26.90 13.05 -0.65
CA GLN A 459 -28.02 13.73 -1.29
C GLN A 459 -28.96 12.74 -2.01
N GLU A 460 -28.37 11.72 -2.66
CA GLU A 460 -29.17 10.68 -3.32
C GLU A 460 -29.91 9.80 -2.30
N LEU A 461 -29.25 9.40 -1.20
CA LEU A 461 -29.90 8.69 -0.09
C LEU A 461 -31.08 9.48 0.47
N GLY A 462 -30.94 10.81 0.59
CA GLY A 462 -32.01 11.70 1.03
C GLY A 462 -33.20 11.73 0.06
N LYS A 463 -32.97 11.79 -1.27
CA LYS A 463 -34.03 11.73 -2.29
C LYS A 463 -34.77 10.39 -2.26
N LEU A 464 -34.06 9.31 -1.95
CA LEU A 464 -34.62 7.97 -1.84
C LEU A 464 -35.30 7.70 -0.48
N HIS A 465 -35.28 8.66 0.45
CA HIS A 465 -35.80 8.54 1.80
C HIS A 465 -35.22 7.36 2.59
N MET A 466 -33.95 7.06 2.36
CA MET A 466 -33.26 5.97 3.04
C MET A 466 -32.88 6.37 4.48
N HIS A 467 -32.67 5.37 5.33
CA HIS A 467 -32.16 5.59 6.68
C HIS A 467 -30.63 5.70 6.65
N TYR A 468 -30.10 6.91 6.85
CA TYR A 468 -28.66 7.14 6.88
C TYR A 468 -28.25 8.14 7.94
N TYR A 469 -26.97 8.13 8.28
CA TYR A 469 -26.29 9.15 9.06
C TYR A 469 -25.07 9.63 8.30
N PHE A 470 -24.87 10.94 8.22
CA PHE A 470 -23.71 11.54 7.58
C PHE A 470 -22.80 12.18 8.64
N ASP A 471 -21.69 11.53 8.93
CA ASP A 471 -20.68 12.00 9.88
C ASP A 471 -19.55 12.71 9.14
N VAL A 472 -19.38 14.01 9.42
CA VAL A 472 -18.34 14.83 8.81
C VAL A 472 -17.35 15.27 9.88
N GLN A 473 -16.14 14.76 9.80
CA GLN A 473 -15.05 15.10 10.69
C GLN A 473 -14.09 16.13 10.06
N GLN A 474 -13.44 16.92 10.92
CA GLN A 474 -12.33 17.78 10.47
C GLN A 474 -11.10 16.91 10.24
N GLY A 475 -10.57 16.89 9.01
CA GLY A 475 -9.37 16.11 8.71
C GLY A 475 -9.27 15.69 7.26
N TYR A 476 -8.40 14.73 7.03
CA TYR A 476 -8.05 14.16 5.73
C TYR A 476 -8.51 12.69 5.65
N HIS A 477 -8.22 12.02 4.56
CA HIS A 477 -8.42 10.57 4.35
C HIS A 477 -7.53 9.75 5.29
N SER A 478 -7.94 9.47 6.54
CA SER A 478 -6.98 9.04 7.57
C SER A 478 -7.52 8.12 8.65
N TRP A 479 -6.62 7.25 9.14
CA TRP A 479 -6.92 6.41 10.29
C TRP A 479 -7.35 7.23 11.52
N LYS A 480 -6.79 8.42 11.73
CA LYS A 480 -7.18 9.28 12.84
C LYS A 480 -8.65 9.74 12.74
N VAL A 481 -9.10 10.05 11.53
CA VAL A 481 -10.52 10.34 11.26
C VAL A 481 -11.35 9.07 11.41
N TRP A 482 -10.93 7.98 10.81
CA TRP A 482 -11.68 6.72 10.85
C TRP A 482 -11.75 6.08 12.22
N GLN A 483 -10.77 6.31 13.12
CA GLN A 483 -10.85 5.92 14.53
C GLN A 483 -12.01 6.58 15.27
N VAL A 484 -12.24 7.87 15.02
CA VAL A 484 -13.40 8.59 15.58
C VAL A 484 -14.69 8.06 14.94
N GLN A 485 -14.71 7.98 13.64
CA GLN A 485 -15.89 7.59 12.89
C GLN A 485 -16.32 6.15 13.15
N ILE A 486 -15.39 5.19 13.32
CA ILE A 486 -15.78 3.82 13.69
C ILE A 486 -16.38 3.76 15.10
N TYR A 487 -15.86 4.55 16.04
CA TYR A 487 -16.44 4.66 17.39
C TYR A 487 -17.88 5.19 17.32
N ASP A 488 -18.10 6.28 16.58
CA ASP A 488 -19.42 6.90 16.42
C ASP A 488 -20.38 6.02 15.62
N ALA A 489 -19.87 5.32 14.59
CA ALA A 489 -20.66 4.36 13.83
C ALA A 489 -21.15 3.19 14.68
N LEU A 490 -20.28 2.62 15.52
CA LEU A 490 -20.67 1.55 16.46
C LEU A 490 -21.77 1.99 17.44
N LEU A 491 -21.77 3.26 17.84
CA LEU A 491 -22.83 3.86 18.66
C LEU A 491 -24.14 4.09 17.91
N TRP A 492 -24.04 4.44 16.63
CA TRP A 492 -25.21 4.76 15.80
C TRP A 492 -25.98 3.52 15.34
N VAL A 493 -25.25 2.42 15.08
CA VAL A 493 -25.85 1.17 14.59
C VAL A 493 -26.89 0.66 15.58
N ARG A 494 -28.06 0.34 15.06
CA ARG A 494 -29.10 -0.37 15.82
C ARG A 494 -28.83 -1.88 15.66
N TRP A 495 -28.31 -2.47 16.71
CA TRP A 495 -27.87 -3.87 16.73
C TRP A 495 -29.01 -4.90 16.87
N GLY A 496 -30.18 -4.65 16.26
CA GLY A 496 -31.35 -5.49 16.30
C GLY A 496 -32.28 -5.23 17.50
#